data_00914564f856b8f31d65a2f987c114cf
#
_entry.id   00914564f856b8f31d65a2f987c114cf
#
_cell.length_a   1.000
_cell.length_b   1.000
_cell.length_c   1.000
_cell.angle_alpha   90.00
_cell.angle_beta   90.00
_cell.angle_gamma   90.00
#
_symmetry.space_group_name_H-M   'P 1'
#
loop_
_entity.id
_entity.type
_entity.pdbx_description
1 polymer ?
#
loop_
_entity_poly.entity_id
_entity_poly.type
_entity_poly.pdbx_seq_one_letter_code
_entity_poly.pdbx_strand_id
1 'polypeptide(L)'
;MRNIPLEDTSLLSAIQKGDRSAFDVLFQKYYSVLCTYCYRFVRLEDAEEIVQDVMLWLWENRERPIIEYSLKQYLFKAVYHRCMTRIAQNEVKQRADTAYYERMFAMLQEVDIYQINELSKHIQRAINELPPTYREAFIMHRFQNLSYKEAAE
;
A
#
# COMPACT_ATOMS: atom_id res chain seq x y z
N MET A 1 17.96 12.56 -10.44
CA MET A 1 18.02 12.84 -9.01
C MET A 1 16.70 12.49 -8.36
N ARG A 2 16.73 11.63 -7.40
CA ARG A 2 15.50 11.24 -6.74
C ARG A 2 15.07 12.33 -5.77
N ASN A 3 13.90 12.88 -6.00
CA ASN A 3 13.27 13.72 -5.01
C ASN A 3 12.65 12.81 -3.94
N ILE A 4 13.44 12.51 -2.92
CA ILE A 4 12.89 11.95 -1.70
C ILE A 4 12.18 13.13 -1.03
N PRO A 5 10.87 13.04 -0.80
CA PRO A 5 10.19 14.10 -0.09
C PRO A 5 10.87 14.33 1.26
N LEU A 6 11.26 15.55 1.53
CA LEU A 6 11.85 15.93 2.82
C LEU A 6 10.97 15.47 3.97
N GLU A 7 9.68 15.48 3.75
CA GLU A 7 8.68 15.04 4.70
C GLU A 7 8.86 13.56 5.08
N ASP A 8 9.07 12.69 4.09
CA ASP A 8 9.26 11.26 4.34
C ASP A 8 10.57 11.01 5.11
N THR A 9 11.63 11.71 4.76
CA THR A 9 12.90 11.60 5.44
C THR A 9 12.78 12.03 6.90
N SER A 10 12.08 13.13 7.15
CA SER A 10 11.84 13.63 8.50
C SER A 10 10.99 12.67 9.31
N LEU A 11 9.93 12.14 8.71
CA LEU A 11 9.06 11.16 9.35
C LEU A 11 9.84 9.90 9.73
N LEU A 12 10.63 9.38 8.80
CA LEU A 12 11.42 8.19 9.05
C LEU A 12 12.42 8.39 10.19
N SER A 13 13.10 9.54 10.20
CA SER A 13 14.03 9.88 11.26
C SER A 13 13.34 9.93 12.62
N ALA A 14 12.18 10.55 12.69
CA ALA A 14 11.39 10.63 13.92
C ALA A 14 10.92 9.23 14.38
N ILE A 15 10.48 8.41 13.43
CA ILE A 15 10.04 7.03 13.71
C ILE A 15 11.19 6.21 14.28
N GLN A 16 12.39 6.35 13.72
CA GLN A 16 13.59 5.66 14.22
C GLN A 16 13.88 6.00 15.68
N LYS A 17 13.50 7.19 16.11
CA LYS A 17 13.64 7.64 17.50
C LYS A 17 12.47 7.22 18.39
N GLY A 18 11.47 6.53 17.84
CA GLY A 18 10.33 6.05 18.59
C GLY A 18 9.15 7.00 18.65
N ASP A 19 9.07 7.99 17.77
CA ASP A 19 7.97 8.95 17.73
C ASP A 19 6.72 8.32 17.11
N ARG A 20 5.73 8.00 17.94
CA ARG A 20 4.49 7.39 17.48
C ARG A 20 3.64 8.34 16.65
N SER A 21 3.69 9.63 16.96
CA SER A 21 2.93 10.62 16.18
C SER A 21 3.42 10.67 14.74
N ALA A 22 4.74 10.60 14.54
CA ALA A 22 5.30 10.53 13.20
C ALA A 22 4.89 9.25 12.48
N PHE A 23 4.83 8.13 13.19
CA PHE A 23 4.36 6.87 12.63
C PHE A 23 2.88 6.97 12.21
N ASP A 24 2.04 7.59 13.03
CA ASP A 24 0.63 7.78 12.70
C ASP A 24 0.47 8.62 11.42
N VAL A 25 1.26 9.67 11.27
CA VAL A 25 1.25 10.49 10.06
C VAL A 25 1.66 9.67 8.85
N LEU A 26 2.70 8.87 8.96
CA LEU A 26 3.15 7.97 7.90
C LEU A 26 2.06 6.97 7.54
N PHE A 27 1.44 6.36 8.54
CA PHE A 27 0.38 5.38 8.35
C PHE A 27 -0.77 5.98 7.57
N GLN A 28 -1.25 7.16 7.98
CA GLN A 28 -2.35 7.82 7.29
C GLN A 28 -1.98 8.23 5.86
N LYS A 29 -0.74 8.61 5.64
CA LYS A 29 -0.26 9.00 4.31
C LYS A 29 -0.26 7.84 3.33
N TYR A 30 0.15 6.66 3.77
CA TYR A 30 0.42 5.53 2.88
C TYR A 30 -0.61 4.41 2.93
N TYR A 31 -1.40 4.29 3.98
CA TYR A 31 -2.28 3.15 4.18
C TYR A 31 -3.23 2.93 3.00
N SER A 32 -3.98 3.95 2.63
CA SER A 32 -4.96 3.85 1.54
C SER A 32 -4.32 3.54 0.20
N VAL A 33 -3.18 4.17 -0.07
CA VAL A 33 -2.46 3.97 -1.34
C VAL A 33 -1.93 2.53 -1.42
N LEU A 34 -1.35 2.04 -0.33
CA LEU A 34 -0.82 0.68 -0.28
C LEU A 34 -1.93 -0.36 -0.34
N CYS A 35 -3.05 -0.13 0.32
CA CYS A 35 -4.21 -1.03 0.24
C CYS A 35 -4.77 -1.07 -1.18
N THR A 36 -4.87 0.06 -1.85
CA THR A 36 -5.33 0.13 -3.24
C THR A 36 -4.40 -0.66 -4.16
N TYR A 37 -3.10 -0.51 -3.97
CA TYR A 37 -2.11 -1.26 -4.72
C TYR A 37 -2.24 -2.76 -4.47
N CYS A 38 -2.31 -3.14 -3.20
CA CYS A 38 -2.40 -4.53 -2.78
C CYS A 38 -3.69 -5.19 -3.28
N TYR A 39 -4.80 -4.44 -3.29
CA TYR A 39 -6.10 -4.92 -3.74
C TYR A 39 -6.11 -5.39 -5.19
N ARG A 40 -5.13 -4.97 -5.98
CA ARG A 40 -5.00 -5.46 -7.36
C ARG A 40 -4.64 -6.94 -7.43
N PHE A 41 -4.07 -7.49 -6.37
CA PHE A 41 -3.52 -8.84 -6.35
C PHE A 41 -4.26 -9.79 -5.43
N VAL A 42 -4.82 -9.27 -4.35
CA VAL A 42 -5.50 -10.06 -3.33
C VAL A 42 -6.84 -9.43 -2.98
N ARG A 43 -7.64 -10.11 -2.17
CA ARG A 43 -8.92 -9.58 -1.70
C ARG A 43 -8.70 -8.41 -0.76
N LEU A 44 -9.73 -7.57 -0.60
CA LEU A 44 -9.63 -6.38 0.22
C LEU A 44 -9.22 -6.69 1.68
N GLU A 45 -9.81 -7.74 2.26
CA GLU A 45 -9.48 -8.15 3.63
C GLU A 45 -8.02 -8.56 3.75
N ASP A 46 -7.51 -9.31 2.78
CA ASP A 46 -6.10 -9.68 2.72
C ASP A 46 -5.21 -8.46 2.50
N ALA A 47 -5.64 -7.52 1.66
CA ALA A 47 -4.88 -6.31 1.40
C ALA A 47 -4.70 -5.48 2.67
N GLU A 48 -5.76 -5.30 3.43
CA GLU A 48 -5.71 -4.56 4.69
C GLU A 48 -4.78 -5.23 5.70
N GLU A 49 -4.89 -6.55 5.82
CA GLU A 49 -4.03 -7.32 6.72
C GLU A 49 -2.56 -7.21 6.32
N ILE A 50 -2.27 -7.36 5.03
CA ILE A 50 -0.90 -7.27 4.51
C ILE A 50 -0.30 -5.90 4.80
N VAL A 51 -1.05 -4.83 4.53
CA VAL A 51 -0.55 -3.46 4.75
C VAL A 51 -0.33 -3.20 6.24
N GLN A 52 -1.24 -3.66 7.08
CA GLN A 52 -1.09 -3.54 8.53
C GLN A 52 0.16 -4.28 9.01
N ASP A 53 0.40 -5.49 8.50
CA ASP A 53 1.58 -6.27 8.85
C ASP A 53 2.88 -5.58 8.43
N VAL A 54 2.89 -4.95 7.25
CA VAL A 54 4.05 -4.19 6.77
C VAL A 54 4.31 -2.99 7.69
N MET A 55 3.26 -2.28 8.05
CA MET A 55 3.38 -1.13 8.95
C MET A 55 3.86 -1.53 10.34
N LEU A 56 3.31 -2.62 10.87
CA LEU A 56 3.74 -3.15 12.17
C LEU A 56 5.21 -3.57 12.14
N TRP A 57 5.61 -4.26 11.09
CA TRP A 57 7.00 -4.67 10.91
C TRP A 57 7.92 -3.45 10.85
N LEU A 58 7.52 -2.41 10.14
CA LEU A 58 8.29 -1.18 10.07
C LEU A 58 8.48 -0.56 11.46
N TRP A 59 7.44 -0.51 12.26
CA TRP A 59 7.51 0.02 13.61
C TRP A 59 8.40 -0.83 14.51
N GLU A 60 8.24 -2.15 14.46
CA GLU A 60 9.04 -3.08 15.27
C GLU A 60 10.53 -3.05 14.91
N ASN A 61 10.84 -2.79 13.66
CA ASN A 61 12.21 -2.76 13.15
C ASN A 61 12.70 -1.34 12.85
N ARG A 62 12.11 -0.35 13.47
CA ARG A 62 12.37 1.06 13.18
C ARG A 62 13.81 1.50 13.42
N GLU A 63 14.53 0.81 14.29
CA GLU A 63 15.92 1.15 14.60
C GLU A 63 16.90 0.65 13.57
N ARG A 64 16.49 -0.24 12.69
CA ARG A 64 17.37 -0.78 11.65
C ARG A 64 17.46 0.19 10.47
N PRO A 65 18.65 0.42 9.91
CA PRO A 65 18.78 1.18 8.68
C PRO A 65 18.32 0.31 7.51
N ILE A 66 17.03 0.36 7.20
CA ILE A 66 16.38 -0.56 6.28
C ILE A 66 16.30 0.00 4.86
N ILE A 67 16.38 1.31 4.72
CA ILE A 67 15.96 1.97 3.49
C ILE A 67 17.16 2.49 2.74
N GLU A 68 17.55 1.73 1.70
CA GLU A 68 18.61 2.14 0.78
C GLU A 68 18.09 3.14 -0.27
N TYR A 69 16.76 3.16 -0.47
CA TYR A 69 16.11 3.99 -1.47
C TYR A 69 15.11 4.93 -0.79
N SER A 70 14.00 5.21 -1.42
CA SER A 70 12.96 6.00 -0.79
C SER A 70 12.08 5.13 0.10
N LEU A 71 11.50 5.72 1.14
CA LEU A 71 10.53 5.06 1.99
C LEU A 71 9.36 4.50 1.17
N LYS A 72 8.89 5.27 0.21
CA LYS A 72 7.79 4.88 -0.66
C LYS A 72 8.12 3.59 -1.44
N GLN A 73 9.29 3.54 -2.06
CA GLN A 73 9.72 2.34 -2.78
C GLN A 73 9.83 1.14 -1.86
N TYR A 74 10.36 1.35 -0.67
CA TYR A 74 10.48 0.31 0.33
C TYR A 74 9.10 -0.26 0.70
N LEU A 75 8.14 0.61 0.99
CA LEU A 75 6.81 0.18 1.39
C LEU A 75 6.09 -0.60 0.28
N PHE A 76 6.15 -0.11 -0.96
CA PHE A 76 5.53 -0.80 -2.09
C PHE A 76 6.18 -2.16 -2.33
N LYS A 77 7.50 -2.24 -2.24
CA LYS A 77 8.22 -3.49 -2.41
C LYS A 77 7.87 -4.50 -1.32
N ALA A 78 7.80 -4.05 -0.08
CA ALA A 78 7.44 -4.91 1.05
C ALA A 78 6.02 -5.47 0.90
N VAL A 79 5.06 -4.62 0.50
CA VAL A 79 3.68 -5.03 0.24
C VAL A 79 3.63 -6.03 -0.92
N TYR A 80 4.35 -5.75 -1.99
CA TYR A 80 4.43 -6.64 -3.15
C TYR A 80 4.88 -8.04 -2.74
N HIS A 81 5.97 -8.14 -2.00
CA HIS A 81 6.49 -9.44 -1.57
C HIS A 81 5.50 -10.20 -0.68
N ARG A 82 4.80 -9.51 0.19
CA ARG A 82 3.78 -10.15 1.02
C ARG A 82 2.57 -10.58 0.23
N CYS A 83 2.20 -9.83 -0.81
CA CYS A 83 1.15 -10.23 -1.74
C CYS A 83 1.53 -11.51 -2.47
N MET A 84 2.78 -11.61 -2.92
CA MET A 84 3.26 -12.82 -3.59
C MET A 84 3.21 -14.03 -2.67
N THR A 85 3.63 -13.87 -1.43
CA THR A 85 3.56 -14.94 -0.43
C THR A 85 2.11 -15.36 -0.19
N ARG A 86 1.20 -14.42 -0.06
CA ARG A 86 -0.22 -14.71 0.16
C ARG A 86 -0.84 -15.45 -1.03
N ILE A 87 -0.52 -15.02 -2.25
CA ILE A 87 -0.99 -15.70 -3.46
C ILE A 87 -0.48 -17.13 -3.48
N ALA A 88 0.80 -17.35 -3.19
CA ALA A 88 1.38 -18.69 -3.15
C ALA A 88 0.69 -19.58 -2.13
N GLN A 89 0.42 -19.06 -0.94
CA GLN A 89 -0.27 -19.80 0.10
C GLN A 89 -1.70 -20.17 -0.31
N ASN A 90 -2.42 -19.24 -0.91
CA ASN A 90 -3.79 -19.47 -1.38
C ASN A 90 -3.80 -20.50 -2.51
N GLU A 91 -2.84 -20.44 -3.42
CA GLU A 91 -2.71 -21.37 -4.53
C GLU A 91 -2.44 -22.81 -4.05
N VAL A 92 -1.54 -22.95 -3.07
CA VAL A 92 -1.27 -24.26 -2.46
C VAL A 92 -2.54 -24.84 -1.85
N LYS A 93 -3.35 -24.04 -1.19
CA LYS A 93 -4.62 -24.48 -0.60
C LYS A 93 -5.63 -24.95 -1.65
N GLN A 94 -5.64 -24.32 -2.81
CA GLN A 94 -6.64 -24.57 -3.85
C GLN A 94 -6.16 -25.54 -4.92
N ARG A 95 -4.94 -26.02 -4.85
CA ARG A 95 -4.27 -26.82 -5.90
C ARG A 95 -4.36 -26.12 -7.25
N ALA A 96 -4.10 -24.82 -7.24
CA ALA A 96 -4.26 -24.03 -8.43
C ALA A 96 -3.30 -24.44 -9.54
N ASP A 97 -3.68 -24.10 -10.77
CA ASP A 97 -2.90 -24.36 -11.95
C ASP A 97 -1.53 -23.66 -11.85
N THR A 98 -0.47 -24.46 -11.84
CA THR A 98 0.90 -23.99 -11.78
C THR A 98 1.20 -22.98 -12.90
N ALA A 99 0.67 -23.23 -14.08
CA ALA A 99 0.88 -22.32 -15.22
C ALA A 99 0.24 -20.96 -14.99
N TYR A 100 -0.95 -20.94 -14.37
CA TYR A 100 -1.60 -19.67 -14.01
C TYR A 100 -0.77 -18.91 -12.99
N TYR A 101 -0.28 -19.60 -11.95
CA TYR A 101 0.54 -19.00 -10.92
C TYR A 101 1.85 -18.42 -11.51
N GLU A 102 2.54 -19.19 -12.33
CA GLU A 102 3.77 -18.75 -12.95
C GLU A 102 3.56 -17.51 -13.84
N ARG A 103 2.46 -17.50 -14.58
CA ARG A 103 2.12 -16.38 -15.46
C ARG A 103 1.81 -15.13 -14.63
N MET A 104 1.05 -15.28 -13.57
CA MET A 104 0.72 -14.19 -12.67
C MET A 104 1.96 -13.65 -11.98
N PHE A 105 2.83 -14.53 -11.52
CA PHE A 105 4.07 -14.17 -10.86
C PHE A 105 4.99 -13.39 -11.80
N ALA A 106 5.16 -13.88 -13.05
CA ALA A 106 5.95 -13.18 -14.05
C ALA A 106 5.40 -11.80 -14.35
N MET A 107 4.08 -11.69 -14.50
CA MET A 107 3.41 -10.42 -14.73
C MET A 107 3.66 -9.43 -13.58
N LEU A 108 3.65 -9.93 -12.34
CA LEU A 108 3.86 -9.09 -11.17
C LEU A 108 5.31 -8.65 -11.02
N GLN A 109 6.27 -9.47 -11.47
CA GLN A 109 7.67 -9.08 -11.47
C GLN A 109 7.98 -7.98 -12.48
N GLU A 110 7.19 -7.88 -13.54
CA GLU A 110 7.33 -6.85 -14.55
C GLU A 110 6.73 -5.50 -14.09
N VAL A 111 6.02 -5.49 -12.97
CA VAL A 111 5.38 -4.28 -12.47
C VAL A 111 6.45 -3.33 -11.96
N ASP A 112 6.61 -2.22 -12.66
CA ASP A 112 7.52 -1.15 -12.28
C ASP A 112 6.88 -0.31 -11.18
N ILE A 113 7.58 -0.20 -10.05
CA ILE A 113 7.12 0.63 -8.92
C ILE A 113 6.91 2.07 -9.37
N TYR A 114 7.74 2.57 -10.27
CA TYR A 114 7.56 3.90 -10.83
C TYR A 114 6.22 4.04 -11.55
N GLN A 115 5.85 3.08 -12.38
CA GLN A 115 4.59 3.09 -13.10
C GLN A 115 3.40 3.05 -12.15
N ILE A 116 3.49 2.28 -11.08
CA ILE A 116 2.45 2.21 -10.05
C ILE A 116 2.32 3.54 -9.34
N ASN A 117 3.44 4.18 -9.02
CA ASN A 117 3.44 5.50 -8.40
C ASN A 117 2.78 6.54 -9.31
N GLU A 118 3.07 6.49 -10.62
CA GLU A 118 2.45 7.38 -11.58
C GLU A 118 0.94 7.12 -11.68
N LEU A 119 0.54 5.85 -11.70
CA LEU A 119 -0.87 5.49 -11.70
C LEU A 119 -1.57 5.98 -10.43
N SER A 120 -0.94 5.82 -9.28
CA SER A 120 -1.47 6.31 -8.01
C SER A 120 -1.67 7.81 -8.02
N LYS A 121 -0.74 8.56 -8.62
CA LYS A 121 -0.87 10.01 -8.76
C LYS A 121 -2.04 10.37 -9.66
N HIS A 122 -2.24 9.65 -10.76
CA HIS A 122 -3.36 9.89 -11.66
C HIS A 122 -4.69 9.61 -10.97
N ILE A 123 -4.78 8.51 -10.22
CA ILE A 123 -5.97 8.18 -9.45
C ILE A 123 -6.24 9.25 -8.40
N GLN A 124 -5.20 9.71 -7.70
CA GLN A 124 -5.34 10.75 -6.69
C GLN A 124 -5.82 12.06 -7.30
N ARG A 125 -5.31 12.44 -8.46
CA ARG A 125 -5.79 13.63 -9.17
C ARG A 125 -7.24 13.49 -9.57
N ALA A 126 -7.63 12.34 -10.11
CA ALA A 126 -9.01 12.09 -10.51
C ALA A 126 -9.95 12.20 -9.31
N ILE A 127 -9.54 11.65 -8.15
CA ILE A 127 -10.31 11.75 -6.92
C ILE A 127 -10.42 13.22 -6.48
N ASN A 128 -9.31 13.96 -6.53
CA ASN A 128 -9.29 15.38 -6.13
C ASN A 128 -10.11 16.28 -7.04
N GLU A 129 -10.27 15.90 -8.31
CA GLU A 129 -11.11 16.62 -9.26
C GLU A 129 -12.60 16.34 -9.09
N LEU A 130 -12.96 15.32 -8.33
CA LEU A 130 -14.37 15.05 -8.05
C LEU A 130 -14.97 16.17 -7.18
N PRO A 131 -16.26 16.49 -7.35
CA PRO A 131 -16.94 17.37 -6.41
C PRO A 131 -16.78 16.84 -4.98
N PRO A 132 -16.67 17.74 -3.96
CA PRO A 132 -16.34 17.29 -2.60
C PRO A 132 -17.24 16.18 -2.05
N THR A 133 -18.53 16.22 -2.34
CA THR A 133 -19.49 15.22 -1.88
C THR A 133 -19.17 13.84 -2.47
N TYR A 134 -18.91 13.80 -3.78
CA TYR A 134 -18.59 12.53 -4.46
C TYR A 134 -17.24 12.00 -4.03
N ARG A 135 -16.27 12.89 -3.80
CA ARG A 135 -14.95 12.51 -3.35
C ARG A 135 -15.00 11.85 -1.97
N GLU A 136 -15.72 12.45 -1.03
CA GLU A 136 -15.87 11.88 0.30
C GLU A 136 -16.57 10.54 0.27
N ALA A 137 -17.64 10.41 -0.51
CA ALA A 137 -18.36 9.15 -0.64
C ALA A 137 -17.46 8.05 -1.24
N PHE A 138 -16.66 8.40 -2.25
CA PHE A 138 -15.73 7.45 -2.87
C PHE A 138 -14.68 6.98 -1.87
N ILE A 139 -14.07 7.89 -1.12
CA ILE A 139 -13.04 7.57 -0.14
C ILE A 139 -13.61 6.68 0.96
N MET A 140 -14.78 7.01 1.48
CA MET A 140 -15.42 6.24 2.54
C MET A 140 -15.78 4.84 2.08
N HIS A 141 -16.32 4.72 0.86
CA HIS A 141 -16.69 3.41 0.32
C HIS A 141 -15.46 2.56 0.00
N ARG A 142 -14.46 3.16 -0.65
CA ARG A 142 -13.31 2.42 -1.19
C ARG A 142 -12.29 2.06 -0.13
N PHE A 143 -12.02 2.98 0.79
CA PHE A 143 -10.91 2.83 1.73
C PHE A 143 -11.33 2.56 3.17
N GLN A 144 -12.57 2.90 3.53
CA GLN A 144 -13.09 2.73 4.88
C GLN A 144 -14.18 1.66 4.95
N ASN A 145 -14.42 0.94 3.87
CA ASN A 145 -15.43 -0.12 3.74
C ASN A 145 -16.86 0.30 4.10
N LEU A 146 -17.15 1.58 3.98
CA LEU A 146 -18.50 2.08 4.17
C LEU A 146 -19.31 1.93 2.89
N SER A 147 -20.57 1.55 2.99
CA SER A 147 -21.48 1.57 1.85
C SER A 147 -21.75 3.00 1.43
N TYR A 148 -22.20 3.21 0.20
CA TYR A 148 -22.60 4.55 -0.26
C TYR A 148 -23.68 5.15 0.62
N LYS A 149 -24.55 4.31 1.15
CA LYS A 149 -25.61 4.78 2.07
C LYS A 149 -25.01 5.29 3.38
N GLU A 150 -24.07 4.55 3.95
CA GLU A 150 -23.38 4.95 5.17
C GLU A 150 -22.54 6.21 4.95
N ALA A 151 -21.92 6.36 3.79
CA ALA A 151 -21.13 7.54 3.45
C ALA A 151 -22.01 8.77 3.28
N ALA A 152 -23.28 8.60 2.90
CA ALA A 152 -24.22 9.71 2.72
C ALA A 152 -24.76 10.23 4.05
N GLU A 153 -24.66 9.46 5.11
CA GLU A 153 -25.01 9.88 6.45
C GLU A 153 -23.83 10.62 7.09
#